data_29ea0ac9f0fb448680d84191617e6c55
#
_entry.id   29ea0ac9f0fb448680d84191617e6c55
#
_cell.length_a   1.000
_cell.length_b   1.000
_cell.length_c   1.000
_cell.angle_alpha   90.00
_cell.angle_beta   90.00
_cell.angle_gamma   90.00
#
_symmetry.space_group_name_H-M   'P 1'
#
loop_
_entity.id
_entity.type
_entity.pdbx_description
1 polymer ?
#
loop_
_entity_poly.entity_id
_entity_poly.type
_entity_poly.pdbx_seq_one_letter_code
_entity_poly.pdbx_strand_id
1 'polypeptide(L)'
;MGLSTRRQAIIIGAGPAGLTAALELLRHSDIVPIVLEADDCVGGISRTVNYKGNRIDIGGHRFFSKSDWVMNWWKDILPIQDNDGAGKTTIHYHNQSRDIEPGTATADSERVFLVRNRLSRIYFLRKFFDYPLKLSAATVANLGLVRMIRIGMSYVRVHFQPRRPETTLEDFLINRFGRELYLTFFKDYTEKVWGVPCDRISAEWGAQRIKGLSIRSALMHALGRMLPFRKDAGQKKVNTSLIERFLYPKYGPGQMWETVADKVTAAGGSLHLRHKVCSLQCDGQRITAVEAENLATGERVVFAADFVCSSMPVKDLVAALGGAMPLEVRQLAATLPYRDFITVGLLVRAMKANPQSRSALANHMPPDNWIYIQERDVRVGRLQLFNNWSPAMVNDPDTIWLGLEYFCNEGDALWQHSDEQLKTLGRTELAHIGLIEPDADAVLDSVVIRMPKAYPAYFGSYARFDDIRQHLDPIGNLFLIGRNGMHRYNNQDHSMLTAKLAAEHIISGNPDKSALWSVNVDDEYHEEKSS
;
A
#
# COMPACT_ATOMS: atom_id res chain seq x y z
N MET A 1 -37.66 -26.26 22.88
CA MET A 1 -36.29 -25.75 22.79
C MET A 1 -36.21 -24.92 21.52
N GLY A 2 -36.26 -23.62 21.65
CA GLY A 2 -36.08 -22.73 20.52
C GLY A 2 -34.67 -22.88 19.95
N LEU A 3 -34.55 -23.13 18.66
CA LEU A 3 -33.29 -23.05 17.95
C LEU A 3 -32.75 -21.63 18.16
N SER A 4 -31.78 -21.47 19.04
CA SER A 4 -31.03 -20.20 19.14
C SER A 4 -30.42 -19.97 17.77
N THR A 5 -30.98 -19.04 17.02
CA THR A 5 -30.35 -18.58 15.76
C THR A 5 -28.97 -18.03 16.12
N ARG A 6 -27.93 -18.64 15.56
CA ARG A 6 -26.55 -18.14 15.76
C ARG A 6 -26.47 -16.67 15.37
N ARG A 7 -25.80 -15.87 16.18
CA ARG A 7 -25.56 -14.46 15.88
C ARG A 7 -24.80 -14.32 14.56
N GLN A 8 -25.13 -13.29 13.79
CA GLN A 8 -24.56 -13.04 12.48
C GLN A 8 -23.77 -11.73 12.47
N ALA A 9 -22.59 -11.76 11.89
CA ALA A 9 -21.77 -10.58 11.61
C ALA A 9 -21.70 -10.34 10.10
N ILE A 10 -22.26 -9.23 9.65
CA ILE A 10 -22.13 -8.82 8.25
C ILE A 10 -20.79 -8.10 8.08
N ILE A 11 -19.95 -8.64 7.20
CA ILE A 11 -18.64 -8.10 6.88
C ILE A 11 -18.72 -7.45 5.49
N ILE A 12 -18.58 -6.14 5.42
CA ILE A 12 -18.64 -5.41 4.16
C ILE A 12 -17.22 -5.23 3.61
N GLY A 13 -16.94 -5.93 2.52
CA GLY A 13 -15.67 -6.00 1.82
C GLY A 13 -14.84 -7.24 2.15
N ALA A 14 -14.36 -7.95 1.12
CA ALA A 14 -13.51 -9.14 1.20
C ALA A 14 -12.02 -8.82 0.99
N GLY A 15 -11.57 -7.64 1.41
CA GLY A 15 -10.15 -7.28 1.48
C GLY A 15 -9.48 -7.81 2.75
N PRO A 16 -8.20 -7.44 2.99
CA PRO A 16 -7.44 -7.89 4.17
C PRO A 16 -8.16 -7.69 5.50
N ALA A 17 -8.82 -6.56 5.71
CA ALA A 17 -9.55 -6.30 6.95
C ALA A 17 -10.78 -7.21 7.11
N GLY A 18 -11.64 -7.27 6.08
CA GLY A 18 -12.88 -8.06 6.18
C GLY A 18 -12.62 -9.54 6.34
N LEU A 19 -11.72 -10.11 5.54
CA LEU A 19 -11.37 -11.54 5.63
C LEU A 19 -10.69 -11.90 6.96
N THR A 20 -9.86 -10.98 7.52
CA THR A 20 -9.29 -11.17 8.85
C THR A 20 -10.39 -11.17 9.91
N ALA A 21 -11.32 -10.19 9.89
CA ALA A 21 -12.42 -10.14 10.86
C ALA A 21 -13.28 -11.42 10.78
N ALA A 22 -13.60 -11.87 9.56
CA ALA A 22 -14.38 -13.09 9.37
C ALA A 22 -13.69 -14.33 9.96
N LEU A 23 -12.39 -14.51 9.68
CA LEU A 23 -11.65 -15.66 10.16
C LEU A 23 -11.45 -15.62 11.69
N GLU A 24 -11.19 -14.44 12.28
CA GLU A 24 -11.04 -14.29 13.74
C GLU A 24 -12.36 -14.56 14.48
N LEU A 25 -13.50 -14.12 13.95
CA LEU A 25 -14.82 -14.46 14.53
C LEU A 25 -15.08 -15.97 14.52
N LEU A 26 -14.77 -16.66 13.42
CA LEU A 26 -14.92 -18.12 13.30
C LEU A 26 -13.97 -18.91 14.21
N ARG A 27 -12.77 -18.39 14.45
CA ARG A 27 -11.77 -19.04 15.31
C ARG A 27 -12.10 -18.91 16.80
N HIS A 28 -12.76 -17.83 17.19
CA HIS A 28 -12.85 -17.44 18.61
C HIS A 28 -14.28 -17.25 19.12
N SER A 29 -15.31 -17.55 18.30
CA SER A 29 -16.71 -17.42 18.71
C SER A 29 -17.65 -18.36 17.93
N ASP A 30 -18.93 -18.31 18.27
CA ASP A 30 -20.04 -18.97 17.56
C ASP A 30 -20.74 -18.03 16.55
N ILE A 31 -20.21 -16.81 16.36
CA ILE A 31 -20.76 -15.80 15.46
C ILE A 31 -20.42 -16.17 14.02
N VAL A 32 -21.45 -16.25 13.17
CA VAL A 32 -21.30 -16.61 11.76
C VAL A 32 -21.06 -15.36 10.92
N PRO A 33 -19.89 -15.20 10.26
CA PRO A 33 -19.65 -14.10 9.37
C PRO A 33 -20.30 -14.34 8.00
N ILE A 34 -20.94 -13.30 7.47
CA ILE A 34 -21.44 -13.19 6.10
C ILE A 34 -20.66 -12.07 5.42
N VAL A 35 -19.77 -12.42 4.50
CA VAL A 35 -18.90 -11.47 3.80
C VAL A 35 -19.55 -11.05 2.49
N LEU A 36 -19.76 -9.75 2.30
CA LEU A 36 -20.33 -9.13 1.09
C LEU A 36 -19.26 -8.36 0.37
N GLU A 37 -18.94 -8.75 -0.87
CA GLU A 37 -17.93 -8.10 -1.72
C GLU A 37 -18.55 -7.62 -3.03
N ALA A 38 -18.29 -6.37 -3.39
CA ALA A 38 -18.82 -5.77 -4.62
C ALA A 38 -18.12 -6.29 -5.87
N ASP A 39 -16.82 -6.61 -5.78
CA ASP A 39 -16.05 -7.18 -6.89
C ASP A 39 -16.36 -8.67 -7.08
N ASP A 40 -15.88 -9.23 -8.18
CA ASP A 40 -15.98 -10.66 -8.50
C ASP A 40 -14.82 -11.50 -7.92
N CYS A 41 -13.96 -10.89 -7.12
CA CYS A 41 -12.80 -11.51 -6.50
C CYS A 41 -12.51 -10.91 -5.12
N VAL A 42 -11.77 -11.66 -4.32
CA VAL A 42 -11.33 -11.24 -2.97
C VAL A 42 -9.98 -10.51 -3.01
N GLY A 43 -9.58 -9.96 -1.87
CA GLY A 43 -8.28 -9.32 -1.66
C GLY A 43 -8.30 -7.80 -1.73
N GLY A 44 -9.36 -7.19 -2.28
CA GLY A 44 -9.47 -5.74 -2.44
C GLY A 44 -8.25 -5.17 -3.18
N ILE A 45 -7.58 -4.15 -2.62
CA ILE A 45 -6.37 -3.59 -3.23
C ILE A 45 -5.15 -4.54 -3.14
N SER A 46 -5.20 -5.57 -2.30
CA SER A 46 -4.14 -6.58 -2.17
C SER A 46 -4.39 -7.81 -3.06
N ARG A 47 -5.31 -7.71 -4.02
CA ARG A 47 -5.54 -8.78 -4.99
C ARG A 47 -4.42 -8.86 -6.03
N THR A 48 -4.25 -10.01 -6.64
CA THR A 48 -3.38 -10.25 -7.78
C THR A 48 -4.22 -10.69 -8.97
N VAL A 49 -4.14 -9.98 -10.07
CA VAL A 49 -4.89 -10.31 -11.29
C VAL A 49 -4.05 -11.26 -12.14
N ASN A 50 -4.63 -12.38 -12.55
CA ASN A 50 -4.01 -13.30 -13.50
C ASN A 50 -4.44 -12.95 -14.94
N TYR A 51 -3.48 -12.51 -15.73
CA TYR A 51 -3.68 -12.20 -17.14
C TYR A 51 -2.86 -13.14 -18.03
N LYS A 52 -3.50 -14.13 -18.61
CA LYS A 52 -2.87 -15.14 -19.49
C LYS A 52 -1.64 -15.82 -18.86
N GLY A 53 -1.70 -16.13 -17.55
CA GLY A 53 -0.61 -16.73 -16.80
C GLY A 53 0.40 -15.71 -16.20
N ASN A 54 0.41 -14.48 -16.67
CA ASN A 54 1.17 -13.39 -16.04
C ASN A 54 0.32 -12.76 -14.92
N ARG A 55 0.93 -12.54 -13.76
CA ARG A 55 0.24 -12.02 -12.58
C ARG A 55 0.66 -10.57 -12.30
N ILE A 56 -0.31 -9.74 -12.00
CA ILE A 56 -0.11 -8.31 -11.76
C ILE A 56 -0.78 -7.89 -10.46
N ASP A 57 -0.01 -7.27 -9.58
CA ASP A 57 -0.50 -6.71 -8.32
C ASP A 57 -0.99 -5.28 -8.52
N ILE A 58 -1.96 -4.91 -7.71
CA ILE A 58 -2.45 -3.53 -7.65
C ILE A 58 -1.62 -2.76 -6.62
N GLY A 59 -0.47 -2.25 -7.06
CA GLY A 59 0.54 -1.67 -6.20
C GLY A 59 1.49 -2.68 -5.55
N GLY A 60 2.54 -2.20 -4.90
CA GLY A 60 3.54 -3.07 -4.27
C GLY A 60 3.12 -3.50 -2.86
N HIS A 61 2.92 -4.79 -2.64
CA HIS A 61 2.53 -5.35 -1.36
C HIS A 61 3.62 -6.26 -0.79
N ARG A 62 4.32 -5.79 0.23
CA ARG A 62 5.30 -6.58 0.98
C ARG A 62 4.67 -7.13 2.24
N PHE A 63 4.96 -8.39 2.55
CA PHE A 63 4.55 -9.03 3.79
C PHE A 63 5.68 -8.86 4.81
N PHE A 64 5.54 -7.83 5.58
CA PHE A 64 6.38 -7.53 6.73
C PHE A 64 5.55 -6.70 7.73
N SER A 65 5.59 -7.06 9.00
CA SER A 65 4.94 -6.30 10.08
C SER A 65 5.79 -6.29 11.34
N LYS A 66 5.66 -5.23 12.13
CA LYS A 66 6.21 -5.16 13.50
C LYS A 66 5.43 -6.05 14.46
N SER A 67 4.17 -6.32 14.17
CA SER A 67 3.30 -7.13 15.01
C SER A 67 3.65 -8.60 14.88
N ASP A 68 4.00 -9.23 16.02
CA ASP A 68 4.22 -10.67 16.10
C ASP A 68 2.96 -11.44 15.75
N TRP A 69 1.81 -10.93 16.16
CA TRP A 69 0.52 -11.54 15.85
C TRP A 69 0.31 -11.60 14.33
N VAL A 70 0.50 -10.51 13.62
CA VAL A 70 0.35 -10.48 12.16
C VAL A 70 1.32 -11.43 11.47
N MET A 71 2.61 -11.41 11.87
CA MET A 71 3.62 -12.29 11.26
C MET A 71 3.33 -13.77 11.49
N ASN A 72 2.87 -14.14 12.70
CA ASN A 72 2.50 -15.51 12.99
C ASN A 72 1.22 -15.91 12.25
N TRP A 73 0.22 -15.02 12.20
CA TRP A 73 -1.01 -15.26 11.48
C TRP A 73 -0.77 -15.53 9.99
N TRP A 74 0.11 -14.76 9.34
CA TRP A 74 0.48 -14.99 7.94
C TRP A 74 1.13 -16.36 7.75
N LYS A 75 2.05 -16.76 8.64
CA LYS A 75 2.70 -18.09 8.60
C LYS A 75 1.73 -19.25 8.80
N ASP A 76 0.68 -19.05 9.60
CA ASP A 76 -0.38 -20.04 9.79
C ASP A 76 -1.24 -20.24 8.52
N ILE A 77 -1.33 -19.24 7.69
CA ILE A 77 -2.09 -19.31 6.44
C ILE A 77 -1.24 -19.87 5.31
N LEU A 78 -0.04 -19.33 5.10
CA LEU A 78 0.91 -19.77 4.09
C LEU A 78 2.25 -20.10 4.77
N PRO A 79 2.73 -21.35 4.69
CA PRO A 79 4.05 -21.68 5.19
C PRO A 79 5.14 -20.99 4.37
N ILE A 80 6.31 -20.81 4.97
CA ILE A 80 7.47 -20.26 4.27
C ILE A 80 8.16 -21.41 3.53
N GLN A 81 8.48 -21.18 2.25
CA GLN A 81 9.26 -22.13 1.45
C GLN A 81 10.68 -22.25 1.99
N ASP A 82 11.16 -23.47 2.14
CA ASP A 82 12.57 -23.73 2.43
C ASP A 82 13.41 -23.40 1.18
N ASN A 83 14.36 -22.51 1.33
CA ASN A 83 15.31 -22.19 0.27
C ASN A 83 16.51 -23.13 0.40
N ASP A 84 16.40 -24.35 -0.17
CA ASP A 84 17.48 -25.32 -0.41
C ASP A 84 18.49 -25.50 0.76
N GLY A 85 18.00 -25.69 1.98
CA GLY A 85 18.87 -25.94 3.14
C GLY A 85 19.69 -24.73 3.63
N ALA A 86 19.34 -23.52 3.21
CA ALA A 86 20.05 -22.28 3.57
C ALA A 86 19.84 -21.84 5.05
N GLY A 87 19.30 -22.70 5.91
CA GLY A 87 19.15 -22.44 7.34
C GLY A 87 18.22 -21.25 7.68
N LYS A 88 18.30 -20.81 8.93
CA LYS A 88 17.51 -19.66 9.41
C LYS A 88 17.79 -18.40 8.60
N THR A 89 16.73 -17.81 8.04
CA THR A 89 16.82 -16.51 7.36
C THR A 89 16.50 -15.40 8.34
N THR A 90 17.46 -14.53 8.64
CA THR A 90 17.23 -13.38 9.51
C THR A 90 16.73 -12.20 8.69
N ILE A 91 15.55 -11.69 9.01
CA ILE A 91 15.07 -10.40 8.49
C ILE A 91 15.44 -9.32 9.50
N HIS A 92 16.25 -8.38 9.06
CA HIS A 92 16.62 -7.23 9.88
C HIS A 92 15.62 -6.09 9.69
N TYR A 93 15.13 -5.56 10.82
CA TYR A 93 14.18 -4.47 10.82
C TYR A 93 14.41 -3.57 12.04
N HIS A 94 14.63 -2.29 11.84
CA HIS A 94 14.86 -1.30 12.90
C HIS A 94 15.78 -1.83 13.98
N ASN A 95 16.65 -1.95 14.46
CA ASN A 95 17.43 -2.59 15.54
C ASN A 95 16.90 -3.95 16.05
N GLN A 96 15.86 -4.48 15.45
CA GLN A 96 15.38 -5.84 15.73
C GLN A 96 15.78 -6.76 14.58
N SER A 97 16.23 -7.94 14.91
CA SER A 97 16.41 -9.04 13.98
C SER A 97 15.39 -10.10 14.31
N ARG A 98 14.67 -10.56 13.30
CA ARG A 98 13.76 -11.68 13.45
C ARG A 98 14.27 -12.85 12.63
N ASP A 99 14.57 -13.95 13.30
CA ASP A 99 14.87 -15.19 12.63
C ASP A 99 13.56 -15.79 12.10
N ILE A 100 13.55 -16.04 10.81
CA ILE A 100 12.48 -16.77 10.15
C ILE A 100 13.01 -18.18 9.97
N GLU A 101 12.42 -19.11 10.70
CA GLU A 101 12.67 -20.51 10.45
C GLU A 101 12.00 -20.90 9.15
N PRO A 102 12.71 -21.59 8.23
CA PRO A 102 12.08 -22.12 7.05
C PRO A 102 10.94 -23.05 7.48
N GLY A 103 9.81 -22.94 6.80
CA GLY A 103 8.72 -23.87 7.00
C GLY A 103 9.09 -25.25 6.44
N THR A 104 8.28 -26.25 6.73
CA THR A 104 8.40 -27.59 6.15
C THR A 104 7.90 -27.68 4.70
N ALA A 105 7.60 -26.55 4.06
CA ALA A 105 7.10 -26.49 2.70
C ALA A 105 8.21 -26.79 1.69
N THR A 106 8.01 -27.83 0.88
CA THR A 106 8.95 -28.20 -0.19
C THR A 106 8.95 -27.17 -1.33
N ALA A 107 9.98 -27.21 -2.17
CA ALA A 107 10.10 -26.35 -3.36
C ALA A 107 8.89 -26.47 -4.29
N ASP A 108 8.24 -27.61 -4.35
CA ASP A 108 7.07 -27.89 -5.20
C ASP A 108 5.74 -27.37 -4.62
N SER A 109 5.75 -26.84 -3.37
CA SER A 109 4.53 -26.32 -2.77
C SER A 109 4.05 -25.07 -3.49
N GLU A 110 2.74 -25.05 -3.81
CA GLU A 110 2.12 -23.94 -4.55
C GLU A 110 1.69 -22.79 -3.63
N ARG A 111 1.24 -23.10 -2.42
CA ARG A 111 0.72 -22.12 -1.44
C ARG A 111 1.77 -21.82 -0.38
N VAL A 112 2.74 -20.99 -0.71
CA VAL A 112 3.88 -20.66 0.15
C VAL A 112 4.26 -19.20 0.09
N PHE A 113 4.94 -18.72 1.14
CA PHE A 113 5.71 -17.51 1.11
C PHE A 113 7.13 -17.75 0.62
N LEU A 114 7.59 -16.90 -0.26
CA LEU A 114 8.99 -16.77 -0.65
C LEU A 114 9.65 -15.69 0.20
N VAL A 115 10.93 -15.84 0.52
CA VAL A 115 11.75 -14.78 1.07
C VAL A 115 12.41 -14.04 -0.08
N ARG A 116 12.11 -12.74 -0.23
CA ARG A 116 12.58 -11.92 -1.35
C ARG A 116 13.48 -10.80 -0.88
N ASN A 117 14.52 -10.51 -1.65
CA ASN A 117 15.34 -9.33 -1.43
C ASN A 117 14.60 -8.09 -1.88
N ARG A 118 14.77 -7.00 -1.14
CA ARG A 118 14.21 -5.71 -1.50
C ARG A 118 15.25 -4.86 -2.18
N LEU A 119 14.93 -4.41 -3.39
CA LEU A 119 15.63 -3.31 -4.04
C LEU A 119 14.62 -2.35 -4.65
N SER A 120 14.77 -1.07 -4.34
CA SER A 120 14.00 -0.01 -4.97
C SER A 120 14.94 1.16 -5.24
N ARG A 121 14.81 1.78 -6.39
CA ARG A 121 15.60 2.95 -6.77
C ARG A 121 14.70 4.04 -7.33
N ILE A 122 15.25 5.24 -7.40
CA ILE A 122 14.63 6.39 -8.06
C ILE A 122 15.22 6.50 -9.46
N TYR A 123 14.37 6.67 -10.47
CA TYR A 123 14.78 7.02 -11.83
C TYR A 123 14.46 8.48 -12.10
N PHE A 124 15.53 9.29 -12.29
CA PHE A 124 15.46 10.73 -12.47
C PHE A 124 16.62 11.22 -13.33
N LEU A 125 16.38 12.15 -14.22
CA LEU A 125 17.37 12.63 -15.21
C LEU A 125 17.96 11.48 -16.04
N ARG A 126 17.15 10.47 -16.36
CA ARG A 126 17.55 9.25 -17.09
C ARG A 126 18.65 8.45 -16.35
N LYS A 127 18.73 8.59 -15.02
CA LYS A 127 19.73 7.93 -14.16
C LYS A 127 19.07 7.31 -12.95
N PHE A 128 19.70 6.25 -12.43
CA PHE A 128 19.26 5.60 -11.19
C PHE A 128 19.90 6.26 -9.96
N PHE A 129 19.10 6.45 -8.92
CA PHE A 129 19.52 6.90 -7.60
C PHE A 129 19.04 5.91 -6.55
N ASP A 130 19.83 5.74 -5.48
CA ASP A 130 19.44 4.91 -4.34
C ASP A 130 18.17 5.46 -3.68
N TYR A 131 17.33 4.53 -3.18
CA TYR A 131 16.20 4.87 -2.32
C TYR A 131 16.36 4.17 -0.95
N PRO A 132 16.36 4.88 0.19
CA PRO A 132 16.33 6.35 0.29
C PRO A 132 17.56 7.00 -0.36
N LEU A 133 17.39 8.30 -0.70
CA LEU A 133 18.46 9.06 -1.33
C LEU A 133 19.68 9.13 -0.41
N LYS A 134 20.83 8.65 -0.89
CA LYS A 134 22.10 8.68 -0.15
C LYS A 134 23.04 9.71 -0.76
N LEU A 135 23.78 10.41 0.09
CA LEU A 135 24.88 11.27 -0.37
C LEU A 135 26.09 10.38 -0.69
N SER A 136 26.15 9.88 -1.92
CA SER A 136 27.21 9.01 -2.44
C SER A 136 27.94 9.68 -3.60
N ALA A 137 29.13 9.19 -3.95
CA ALA A 137 29.86 9.66 -5.13
C ALA A 137 29.01 9.49 -6.41
N ALA A 138 28.23 8.42 -6.50
CA ALA A 138 27.32 8.20 -7.61
C ALA A 138 26.20 9.27 -7.67
N THR A 139 25.61 9.62 -6.52
CA THR A 139 24.60 10.69 -6.44
C THR A 139 25.18 12.04 -6.87
N VAL A 140 26.39 12.37 -6.41
CA VAL A 140 27.09 13.60 -6.80
C VAL A 140 27.39 13.61 -8.30
N ALA A 141 27.90 12.52 -8.86
CA ALA A 141 28.17 12.39 -10.29
C ALA A 141 26.88 12.48 -11.14
N ASN A 142 25.78 11.89 -10.66
CA ASN A 142 24.49 11.91 -11.35
C ASN A 142 23.83 13.28 -11.36
N LEU A 143 23.90 14.05 -10.25
CA LEU A 143 23.29 15.37 -10.12
C LEU A 143 24.16 16.49 -10.68
N GLY A 144 25.49 16.28 -10.69
CA GLY A 144 26.48 17.29 -11.07
C GLY A 144 26.81 18.27 -9.93
N LEU A 145 28.04 18.78 -9.96
CA LEU A 145 28.59 19.60 -8.88
C LEU A 145 27.80 20.90 -8.64
N VAL A 146 27.38 21.57 -9.70
CA VAL A 146 26.64 22.86 -9.59
C VAL A 146 25.32 22.66 -8.84
N ARG A 147 24.55 21.60 -9.16
CA ARG A 147 23.30 21.31 -8.47
C ARG A 147 23.55 20.93 -7.01
N MET A 148 24.59 20.15 -6.72
CA MET A 148 24.98 19.81 -5.36
C MET A 148 25.32 21.04 -4.51
N ILE A 149 26.06 22.00 -5.08
CA ILE A 149 26.37 23.28 -4.40
C ILE A 149 25.08 24.06 -4.10
N ARG A 150 24.16 24.17 -5.07
CA ARG A 150 22.86 24.84 -4.88
C ARG A 150 22.04 24.18 -3.78
N ILE A 151 21.98 22.83 -3.75
CA ILE A 151 21.31 22.07 -2.70
C ILE A 151 21.93 22.39 -1.34
N GLY A 152 23.26 22.37 -1.24
CA GLY A 152 23.97 22.69 0.00
C GLY A 152 23.69 24.12 0.48
N MET A 153 23.80 25.12 -0.40
CA MET A 153 23.51 26.51 -0.06
C MET A 153 22.04 26.70 0.38
N SER A 154 21.11 26.06 -0.33
CA SER A 154 19.69 26.11 0.01
C SER A 154 19.39 25.50 1.36
N TYR A 155 20.06 24.38 1.70
CA TYR A 155 19.95 23.73 3.00
C TYR A 155 20.48 24.63 4.13
N VAL A 156 21.66 25.24 3.95
CA VAL A 156 22.22 26.18 4.92
C VAL A 156 21.30 27.38 5.12
N ARG A 157 20.80 27.96 4.02
CA ARG A 157 19.90 29.12 4.09
C ARG A 157 18.65 28.84 4.93
N VAL A 158 18.00 27.70 4.75
CA VAL A 158 16.77 27.39 5.50
C VAL A 158 17.02 27.18 6.99
N HIS A 159 18.24 26.78 7.37
CA HIS A 159 18.62 26.67 8.78
C HIS A 159 18.67 28.02 9.50
N PHE A 160 19.04 29.09 8.79
CA PHE A 160 19.03 30.45 9.33
C PHE A 160 17.68 31.16 9.17
N GLN A 161 16.92 30.78 8.13
CA GLN A 161 15.65 31.42 7.80
C GLN A 161 14.57 30.36 7.51
N PRO A 162 14.11 29.61 8.55
CA PRO A 162 13.04 28.63 8.36
C PRO A 162 11.72 29.32 8.03
N ARG A 163 10.89 28.66 7.22
CA ARG A 163 9.52 29.10 6.95
C ARG A 163 8.66 28.96 8.20
N ARG A 164 7.97 30.02 8.60
CA ARG A 164 7.06 30.04 9.75
C ARG A 164 5.80 30.86 9.43
N PRO A 165 4.58 30.36 9.78
CA PRO A 165 4.30 29.06 10.39
C PRO A 165 4.56 27.90 9.39
N GLU A 166 4.88 26.70 9.90
CA GLU A 166 4.98 25.46 9.11
C GLU A 166 3.59 24.83 9.05
N THR A 167 2.83 25.12 8.00
CA THR A 167 1.42 24.69 7.86
C THR A 167 1.22 23.71 6.72
N THR A 168 2.08 23.77 5.70
CA THR A 168 1.95 22.96 4.50
C THR A 168 3.06 21.93 4.40
N LEU A 169 2.81 20.89 3.60
CA LEU A 169 3.84 19.90 3.26
C LEU A 169 5.04 20.55 2.55
N GLU A 170 4.80 21.57 1.75
CA GLU A 170 5.88 22.35 1.13
C GLU A 170 6.77 22.99 2.19
N ASP A 171 6.19 23.68 3.19
CA ASP A 171 6.96 24.31 4.27
C ASP A 171 7.74 23.25 5.07
N PHE A 172 7.07 22.14 5.40
CA PHE A 172 7.68 21.02 6.09
C PHE A 172 8.91 20.46 5.36
N LEU A 173 8.79 20.20 4.06
CA LEU A 173 9.88 19.64 3.26
C LEU A 173 11.02 20.66 3.04
N ILE A 174 10.68 21.93 2.79
CA ILE A 174 11.69 22.98 2.60
C ILE A 174 12.46 23.22 3.90
N ASN A 175 11.80 23.25 5.05
CA ASN A 175 12.47 23.45 6.33
C ASN A 175 13.45 22.32 6.68
N ARG A 176 13.17 21.08 6.23
CA ARG A 176 14.01 19.91 6.51
C ARG A 176 15.11 19.69 5.49
N PHE A 177 14.84 19.97 4.22
CA PHE A 177 15.70 19.56 3.11
C PHE A 177 16.27 20.72 2.30
N GLY A 178 15.80 21.94 2.52
CA GLY A 178 16.09 23.08 1.67
C GLY A 178 15.27 23.08 0.39
N ARG A 179 15.05 24.28 -0.17
CA ARG A 179 14.20 24.48 -1.34
C ARG A 179 14.68 23.71 -2.58
N GLU A 180 16.00 23.70 -2.83
CA GLU A 180 16.55 23.05 -4.04
C GLU A 180 16.37 21.53 -4.02
N LEU A 181 16.56 20.87 -2.86
CA LEU A 181 16.34 19.43 -2.76
C LEU A 181 14.85 19.09 -2.83
N TYR A 182 13.99 19.92 -2.20
CA TYR A 182 12.55 19.82 -2.34
C TYR A 182 12.11 19.87 -3.80
N LEU A 183 12.56 20.88 -4.55
CA LEU A 183 12.22 21.02 -5.98
C LEU A 183 12.79 19.89 -6.84
N THR A 184 13.89 19.28 -6.43
CA THR A 184 14.57 18.25 -7.22
C THR A 184 13.92 16.88 -7.06
N PHE A 185 13.57 16.47 -5.80
CA PHE A 185 13.18 15.09 -5.51
C PHE A 185 11.79 14.92 -4.88
N PHE A 186 11.19 15.97 -4.35
CA PHE A 186 9.93 15.80 -3.61
C PHE A 186 8.73 16.39 -4.34
N LYS A 187 8.84 17.64 -4.82
CA LYS A 187 7.69 18.38 -5.34
C LYS A 187 6.95 17.61 -6.43
N ASP A 188 7.59 17.40 -7.56
CA ASP A 188 6.91 16.89 -8.75
C ASP A 188 6.39 15.47 -8.56
N TYR A 189 7.15 14.63 -7.85
CA TYR A 189 6.70 13.27 -7.52
C TYR A 189 5.49 13.28 -6.56
N THR A 190 5.53 14.11 -5.53
CA THR A 190 4.42 14.21 -4.56
C THR A 190 3.16 14.73 -5.25
N GLU A 191 3.28 15.77 -6.07
CA GLU A 191 2.17 16.34 -6.82
C GLU A 191 1.62 15.36 -7.88
N LYS A 192 2.48 14.57 -8.52
CA LYS A 192 2.09 13.49 -9.42
C LYS A 192 1.26 12.42 -8.69
N VAL A 193 1.69 12.00 -7.51
CA VAL A 193 1.01 10.98 -6.71
C VAL A 193 -0.33 11.50 -6.16
N TRP A 194 -0.33 12.68 -5.55
CA TRP A 194 -1.52 13.18 -4.85
C TRP A 194 -2.46 14.02 -5.74
N GLY A 195 -2.00 14.49 -6.88
CA GLY A 195 -2.79 15.28 -7.81
C GLY A 195 -3.13 16.70 -7.33
N VAL A 196 -2.50 17.14 -6.25
CA VAL A 196 -2.65 18.47 -5.67
C VAL A 196 -1.29 19.08 -5.36
N PRO A 197 -1.13 20.41 -5.43
CA PRO A 197 0.10 21.08 -5.04
C PRO A 197 0.49 20.81 -3.58
N CYS A 198 1.80 20.74 -3.30
CA CYS A 198 2.32 20.46 -1.95
C CYS A 198 1.93 21.54 -0.92
N ASP A 199 1.61 22.75 -1.36
CA ASP A 199 1.13 23.84 -0.50
C ASP A 199 -0.33 23.68 -0.04
N ARG A 200 -1.06 22.70 -0.59
CA ARG A 200 -2.44 22.34 -0.19
C ARG A 200 -2.52 21.08 0.68
N ILE A 201 -1.39 20.42 0.90
CA ILE A 201 -1.30 19.24 1.78
C ILE A 201 -0.80 19.72 3.14
N SER A 202 -1.39 19.22 4.24
CA SER A 202 -1.00 19.57 5.60
C SER A 202 0.45 19.16 5.91
N ALA A 203 1.17 19.99 6.67
CA ALA A 203 2.49 19.66 7.20
C ALA A 203 2.47 18.41 8.10
N GLU A 204 1.39 18.19 8.82
CA GLU A 204 1.18 17.04 9.69
C GLU A 204 1.26 15.72 8.92
N TRP A 205 0.72 15.68 7.70
CA TRP A 205 0.85 14.52 6.83
C TRP A 205 2.32 14.19 6.53
N GLY A 206 3.14 15.23 6.25
CA GLY A 206 4.58 15.06 6.04
C GLY A 206 5.29 14.58 7.29
N ALA A 207 4.92 15.13 8.46
CA ALA A 207 5.48 14.76 9.74
C ALA A 207 5.24 13.28 10.09
N GLN A 208 4.06 12.76 9.77
CA GLN A 208 3.73 11.35 9.98
C GLN A 208 4.51 10.39 9.07
N ARG A 209 4.94 10.84 7.87
CA ARG A 209 5.53 9.95 6.85
C ARG A 209 7.03 10.11 6.66
N ILE A 210 7.59 11.25 7.02
CA ILE A 210 8.99 11.59 6.75
C ILE A 210 9.76 11.78 8.07
N LYS A 211 9.34 11.11 9.14
CA LYS A 211 10.11 11.08 10.39
C LYS A 211 11.40 10.28 10.19
N GLY A 212 12.52 10.79 10.68
CA GLY A 212 13.81 10.08 10.64
C GLY A 212 14.74 10.44 9.47
N LEU A 213 14.26 11.05 8.39
CA LEU A 213 15.14 11.58 7.34
C LEU A 213 15.84 12.85 7.85
N SER A 214 17.07 12.73 8.32
CA SER A 214 17.93 13.85 8.72
C SER A 214 19.11 13.99 7.77
N ILE A 215 19.10 15.04 6.93
CA ILE A 215 20.28 15.41 6.14
C ILE A 215 21.50 15.68 7.04
N ARG A 216 21.26 16.17 8.27
CA ARG A 216 22.32 16.41 9.24
C ARG A 216 23.08 15.12 9.57
N SER A 217 22.40 14.02 9.78
CA SER A 217 23.03 12.71 10.03
C SER A 217 23.76 12.21 8.79
N ALA A 218 23.17 12.33 7.59
CA ALA A 218 23.80 11.96 6.33
C ALA A 218 25.04 12.83 6.02
N LEU A 219 24.98 14.13 6.30
CA LEU A 219 26.09 15.07 6.11
C LEU A 219 27.23 14.82 7.11
N MET A 220 26.90 14.59 8.38
CA MET A 220 27.89 14.26 9.41
C MET A 220 28.62 12.93 9.12
N HIS A 221 27.89 11.95 8.59
CA HIS A 221 28.51 10.69 8.13
C HIS A 221 29.41 10.88 6.90
N ALA A 222 29.03 11.74 5.96
CA ALA A 222 29.84 12.03 4.77
C ALA A 222 31.12 12.80 5.15
N LEU A 223 31.00 13.80 6.03
CA LEU A 223 32.13 14.58 6.55
C LEU A 223 33.06 13.74 7.42
N GLY A 224 32.51 12.85 8.26
CA GLY A 224 33.31 11.92 9.08
C GLY A 224 34.15 10.92 8.25
N ARG A 225 33.73 10.62 7.01
CA ARG A 225 34.50 9.78 6.08
C ARG A 225 35.58 10.56 5.32
N MET A 226 35.49 11.87 5.25
CA MET A 226 36.48 12.73 4.57
C MET A 226 37.65 13.16 5.49
N LEU A 227 37.49 12.99 6.81
CA LEU A 227 38.54 13.33 7.77
C LEU A 227 39.33 12.05 8.13
N PRO A 228 40.63 11.95 7.76
CA PRO A 228 41.43 10.73 7.94
C PRO A 228 41.89 10.48 9.38
N PHE A 229 41.45 11.25 10.37
CA PHE A 229 41.85 11.17 11.74
C PHE A 229 40.68 10.82 12.68
N ARG A 230 40.38 9.52 12.81
CA ARG A 230 40.00 8.84 14.05
C ARG A 230 39.69 7.38 13.79
N LYS A 231 40.67 6.51 14.04
CA LYS A 231 40.42 5.12 14.37
C LYS A 231 39.85 5.11 15.79
N ASP A 232 38.55 5.02 15.93
CA ASP A 232 37.93 4.64 17.20
C ASP A 232 37.15 3.34 16.97
N ALA A 233 37.63 2.32 17.62
CA ALA A 233 36.98 1.03 17.77
C ALA A 233 35.74 1.24 18.63
N GLY A 234 34.54 1.26 18.01
CA GLY A 234 33.30 1.34 18.75
C GLY A 234 32.11 1.93 18.02
N GLN A 235 32.27 2.43 16.80
CA GLN A 235 31.12 2.95 16.05
C GLN A 235 30.28 1.80 15.48
N LYS A 236 29.18 1.48 16.18
CA LYS A 236 28.03 0.81 15.57
C LYS A 236 27.70 1.54 14.28
N LYS A 237 27.77 0.82 13.17
CA LYS A 237 27.33 1.30 11.85
C LYS A 237 25.87 1.75 11.98
N VAL A 238 25.62 3.05 12.02
CA VAL A 238 24.29 3.60 11.77
C VAL A 238 24.06 3.45 10.28
N ASN A 239 23.70 2.26 9.86
CA ASN A 239 23.17 2.04 8.54
C ASN A 239 21.66 2.37 8.63
N THR A 240 21.24 3.40 7.95
CA THR A 240 19.86 3.60 7.54
C THR A 240 19.51 2.41 6.63
N SER A 241 19.22 1.26 7.22
CA SER A 241 18.91 0.06 6.45
C SER A 241 17.42 -0.11 6.43
N LEU A 242 16.87 0.08 5.27
CA LEU A 242 15.54 -0.40 4.90
C LEU A 242 15.44 -1.90 5.21
N ILE A 243 14.23 -2.40 5.29
CA ILE A 243 13.96 -3.84 5.29
C ILE A 243 14.68 -4.43 4.07
N GLU A 244 15.69 -5.27 4.30
CA GLU A 244 16.48 -5.87 3.22
C GLU A 244 15.78 -7.04 2.58
N ARG A 245 14.91 -7.73 3.34
CA ARG A 245 14.14 -8.89 2.90
C ARG A 245 12.70 -8.81 3.38
N PHE A 246 11.78 -9.41 2.63
CA PHE A 246 10.36 -9.49 2.96
C PHE A 246 9.78 -10.83 2.52
N LEU A 247 8.65 -11.21 3.10
CA LEU A 247 7.86 -12.34 2.64
C LEU A 247 6.96 -11.92 1.48
N TYR A 248 6.80 -12.82 0.51
CA TYR A 248 5.94 -12.59 -0.63
C TYR A 248 5.29 -13.91 -1.08
N PRO A 249 3.96 -14.00 -1.21
CA PRO A 249 3.31 -15.21 -1.69
C PRO A 249 3.77 -15.57 -3.10
N LYS A 250 3.98 -16.86 -3.38
CA LYS A 250 4.51 -17.35 -4.66
C LYS A 250 3.80 -16.75 -5.86
N TYR A 251 2.47 -16.62 -5.80
CA TYR A 251 1.63 -16.10 -6.86
C TYR A 251 1.04 -14.70 -6.58
N GLY A 252 1.72 -13.92 -5.77
CA GLY A 252 1.31 -12.56 -5.41
C GLY A 252 0.42 -12.48 -4.16
N PRO A 253 0.20 -11.27 -3.62
CA PRO A 253 -0.55 -11.06 -2.38
C PRO A 253 -2.00 -11.58 -2.45
N GLY A 254 -2.62 -11.62 -3.63
CA GLY A 254 -3.95 -12.18 -3.83
C GLY A 254 -4.06 -13.63 -3.34
N GLN A 255 -3.03 -14.45 -3.58
CA GLN A 255 -2.98 -15.85 -3.14
C GLN A 255 -3.20 -16.00 -1.62
N MET A 256 -2.67 -15.09 -0.82
CA MET A 256 -2.89 -15.06 0.62
C MET A 256 -4.37 -14.92 0.95
N TRP A 257 -5.03 -13.93 0.33
CA TRP A 257 -6.42 -13.59 0.64
C TRP A 257 -7.40 -14.59 0.06
N GLU A 258 -7.11 -15.19 -1.08
CA GLU A 258 -7.84 -16.34 -1.64
C GLU A 258 -7.79 -17.54 -0.67
N THR A 259 -6.60 -17.84 -0.13
CA THR A 259 -6.45 -18.91 0.87
C THR A 259 -7.22 -18.63 2.16
N VAL A 260 -7.28 -17.36 2.60
CA VAL A 260 -8.09 -16.96 3.76
C VAL A 260 -9.58 -17.10 3.47
N ALA A 261 -10.05 -16.70 2.29
CA ALA A 261 -11.44 -16.86 1.87
C ALA A 261 -11.87 -18.34 1.84
N ASP A 262 -11.00 -19.22 1.32
CA ASP A 262 -11.22 -20.68 1.36
C ASP A 262 -11.38 -21.17 2.82
N LYS A 263 -10.51 -20.71 3.75
CA LYS A 263 -10.59 -21.07 5.17
C LYS A 263 -11.85 -20.53 5.84
N VAL A 264 -12.29 -19.31 5.53
CA VAL A 264 -13.53 -18.71 6.04
C VAL A 264 -14.71 -19.57 5.61
N THR A 265 -14.79 -19.93 4.34
CA THR A 265 -15.88 -20.76 3.81
C THR A 265 -15.87 -22.18 4.40
N ALA A 266 -14.70 -22.79 4.49
CA ALA A 266 -14.55 -24.13 5.08
C ALA A 266 -14.92 -24.18 6.57
N ALA A 267 -14.74 -23.07 7.30
CA ALA A 267 -15.11 -22.95 8.71
C ALA A 267 -16.60 -22.57 8.95
N GLY A 268 -17.40 -22.46 7.89
CA GLY A 268 -18.84 -22.19 7.96
C GLY A 268 -19.26 -20.73 7.85
N GLY A 269 -18.36 -19.84 7.48
CA GLY A 269 -18.69 -18.49 7.01
C GLY A 269 -19.23 -18.51 5.59
N SER A 270 -19.92 -17.45 5.17
CA SER A 270 -20.37 -17.29 3.78
C SER A 270 -19.71 -16.11 3.11
N LEU A 271 -19.44 -16.26 1.81
CA LEU A 271 -18.84 -15.24 0.97
C LEU A 271 -19.71 -15.01 -0.26
N HIS A 272 -20.19 -13.78 -0.41
CA HIS A 272 -21.02 -13.34 -1.52
C HIS A 272 -20.25 -12.33 -2.36
N LEU A 273 -19.68 -12.77 -3.48
CA LEU A 273 -19.05 -11.90 -4.47
C LEU A 273 -20.12 -11.23 -5.34
N ARG A 274 -19.79 -10.08 -5.94
CA ARG A 274 -20.70 -9.25 -6.74
C ARG A 274 -21.92 -8.78 -5.95
N HIS A 275 -21.81 -8.67 -4.64
CA HIS A 275 -22.85 -8.15 -3.76
C HIS A 275 -22.46 -6.79 -3.21
N LYS A 276 -22.94 -5.74 -3.86
CA LYS A 276 -22.65 -4.35 -3.47
C LYS A 276 -23.66 -3.90 -2.42
N VAL A 277 -23.18 -3.58 -1.23
CA VAL A 277 -24.02 -3.00 -0.18
C VAL A 277 -24.51 -1.63 -0.62
N CYS A 278 -25.84 -1.43 -0.58
CA CYS A 278 -26.52 -0.23 -1.01
C CYS A 278 -27.34 0.47 0.08
N SER A 279 -27.75 -0.26 1.14
CA SER A 279 -28.50 0.32 2.26
C SER A 279 -28.20 -0.41 3.57
N LEU A 280 -28.23 0.35 4.68
CA LEU A 280 -28.18 -0.16 6.05
C LEU A 280 -29.41 0.32 6.81
N GLN A 281 -30.20 -0.62 7.31
CA GLN A 281 -31.39 -0.32 8.10
C GLN A 281 -31.00 -0.15 9.56
N CYS A 282 -31.38 1.00 10.14
CA CYS A 282 -31.06 1.33 11.53
C CYS A 282 -32.34 1.43 12.36
N ASP A 283 -32.27 0.92 13.60
CA ASP A 283 -33.21 1.16 14.66
C ASP A 283 -32.47 1.86 15.82
N GLY A 284 -32.68 3.16 15.94
CA GLY A 284 -31.90 4.00 16.86
C GLY A 284 -30.41 3.97 16.54
N GLN A 285 -29.60 3.56 17.50
CA GLN A 285 -28.14 3.44 17.38
C GLN A 285 -27.69 2.00 17.07
N ARG A 286 -28.49 1.25 16.33
CA ARG A 286 -28.17 -0.13 15.97
C ARG A 286 -28.56 -0.43 14.52
N ILE A 287 -27.68 -1.09 13.79
CA ILE A 287 -27.99 -1.63 12.46
C ILE A 287 -28.68 -2.97 12.65
N THR A 288 -29.83 -3.13 12.03
CA THR A 288 -30.65 -4.37 12.12
C THR A 288 -30.55 -5.23 10.87
N ALA A 289 -30.28 -4.59 9.71
CA ALA A 289 -30.11 -5.30 8.45
C ALA A 289 -29.22 -4.53 7.48
N VAL A 290 -28.62 -5.26 6.56
CA VAL A 290 -27.81 -4.75 5.45
C VAL A 290 -28.43 -5.24 4.14
N GLU A 291 -28.73 -4.32 3.24
CA GLU A 291 -29.24 -4.62 1.90
C GLU A 291 -28.08 -4.55 0.89
N ALA A 292 -27.94 -5.58 0.08
CA ALA A 292 -26.96 -5.64 -0.98
C ALA A 292 -27.61 -6.00 -2.32
N GLU A 293 -27.12 -5.39 -3.39
CA GLU A 293 -27.49 -5.68 -4.77
C GLU A 293 -26.51 -6.67 -5.37
N ASN A 294 -27.02 -7.78 -5.87
CA ASN A 294 -26.25 -8.71 -6.68
C ASN A 294 -26.01 -8.09 -8.07
N LEU A 295 -24.79 -7.67 -8.35
CA LEU A 295 -24.43 -6.97 -9.59
C LEU A 295 -24.52 -7.85 -10.85
N ALA A 296 -24.66 -9.18 -10.69
CA ALA A 296 -24.85 -10.07 -11.83
C ALA A 296 -26.33 -10.21 -12.24
N THR A 297 -27.26 -10.12 -11.27
CA THR A 297 -28.70 -10.33 -11.49
C THR A 297 -29.53 -9.06 -11.32
N GLY A 298 -29.00 -8.04 -10.62
CA GLY A 298 -29.75 -6.86 -10.19
C GLY A 298 -30.67 -7.11 -8.99
N GLU A 299 -30.69 -8.32 -8.44
CA GLU A 299 -31.52 -8.70 -7.30
C GLU A 299 -30.99 -8.04 -6.01
N ARG A 300 -31.89 -7.55 -5.17
CA ARG A 300 -31.58 -7.02 -3.85
C ARG A 300 -31.88 -8.05 -2.78
N VAL A 301 -30.89 -8.30 -1.93
CA VAL A 301 -30.95 -9.25 -0.84
C VAL A 301 -30.74 -8.52 0.47
N VAL A 302 -31.56 -8.83 1.47
CA VAL A 302 -31.48 -8.25 2.82
C VAL A 302 -30.91 -9.30 3.78
N PHE A 303 -29.84 -8.95 4.47
CA PHE A 303 -29.17 -9.77 5.47
C PHE A 303 -29.44 -9.17 6.86
N ALA A 304 -30.00 -9.97 7.76
CA ALA A 304 -30.12 -9.57 9.17
C ALA A 304 -28.74 -9.42 9.80
N ALA A 305 -28.53 -8.45 10.69
CA ALA A 305 -27.23 -8.14 11.25
C ALA A 305 -27.30 -7.97 12.78
N ASP A 306 -26.58 -8.85 13.51
CA ASP A 306 -26.28 -8.60 14.91
C ASP A 306 -25.08 -7.65 15.05
N PHE A 307 -24.08 -7.80 14.17
CA PHE A 307 -22.90 -6.97 14.08
C PHE A 307 -22.58 -6.61 12.61
N VAL A 308 -21.94 -5.47 12.41
CA VAL A 308 -21.49 -5.03 11.08
C VAL A 308 -20.03 -4.57 11.18
N CYS A 309 -19.14 -5.21 10.42
CA CYS A 309 -17.78 -4.73 10.20
C CYS A 309 -17.70 -4.14 8.78
N SER A 310 -17.38 -2.86 8.65
CA SER A 310 -17.33 -2.20 7.35
C SER A 310 -15.91 -1.79 6.98
N SER A 311 -15.42 -2.31 5.85
CA SER A 311 -14.21 -1.84 5.18
C SER A 311 -14.50 -1.01 3.93
N MET A 312 -15.78 -0.78 3.61
CA MET A 312 -16.17 0.05 2.48
C MET A 312 -15.80 1.52 2.72
N PRO A 313 -15.59 2.33 1.67
CA PRO A 313 -15.29 3.75 1.82
C PRO A 313 -16.31 4.47 2.69
N VAL A 314 -15.85 5.29 3.64
CA VAL A 314 -16.73 6.01 4.59
C VAL A 314 -17.81 6.82 3.88
N LYS A 315 -17.48 7.46 2.75
CA LYS A 315 -18.48 8.20 1.95
C LYS A 315 -19.64 7.31 1.48
N ASP A 316 -19.33 6.08 1.06
CA ASP A 316 -20.31 5.12 0.56
C ASP A 316 -21.12 4.53 1.73
N LEU A 317 -20.47 4.26 2.88
CA LEU A 317 -21.15 3.82 4.10
C LEU A 317 -22.16 4.86 4.61
N VAL A 318 -21.75 6.12 4.67
CA VAL A 318 -22.64 7.22 5.11
C VAL A 318 -23.81 7.41 4.13
N ALA A 319 -23.55 7.25 2.84
CA ALA A 319 -24.61 7.27 1.83
C ALA A 319 -25.60 6.11 2.02
N ALA A 320 -25.12 4.90 2.30
CA ALA A 320 -25.93 3.71 2.55
C ALA A 320 -26.73 3.75 3.87
N LEU A 321 -26.24 4.48 4.90
CA LEU A 321 -26.99 4.78 6.13
C LEU A 321 -28.13 5.78 5.91
N GLY A 322 -28.07 6.56 4.84
CA GLY A 322 -29.16 7.42 4.37
C GLY A 322 -29.72 8.36 5.45
N GLY A 323 -31.02 8.25 5.71
CA GLY A 323 -31.75 9.09 6.69
C GLY A 323 -31.32 8.90 8.14
N ALA A 324 -30.60 7.83 8.48
CA ALA A 324 -30.05 7.65 9.82
C ALA A 324 -28.89 8.63 10.11
N MET A 325 -28.33 9.26 9.08
CA MET A 325 -27.27 10.26 9.21
C MET A 325 -27.81 11.68 8.94
N PRO A 326 -27.42 12.69 9.74
CA PRO A 326 -27.75 14.08 9.48
C PRO A 326 -27.36 14.53 8.06
N LEU A 327 -28.13 15.44 7.47
CA LEU A 327 -27.85 15.92 6.11
C LEU A 327 -26.45 16.51 5.97
N GLU A 328 -26.00 17.29 6.96
CA GLU A 328 -24.67 17.91 6.97
C GLU A 328 -23.55 16.86 6.96
N VAL A 329 -23.71 15.76 7.73
CA VAL A 329 -22.75 14.66 7.76
C VAL A 329 -22.71 13.94 6.43
N ARG A 330 -23.87 13.71 5.80
CA ARG A 330 -23.93 13.11 4.46
C ARG A 330 -23.24 13.97 3.40
N GLN A 331 -23.48 15.27 3.44
CA GLN A 331 -22.84 16.22 2.52
C GLN A 331 -21.34 16.28 2.74
N LEU A 332 -20.87 16.30 3.99
CA LEU A 332 -19.46 16.29 4.34
C LEU A 332 -18.78 15.00 3.88
N ALA A 333 -19.38 13.84 4.18
CA ALA A 333 -18.84 12.53 3.79
C ALA A 333 -18.75 12.37 2.27
N ALA A 334 -19.74 12.88 1.52
CA ALA A 334 -19.74 12.83 0.06
C ALA A 334 -18.54 13.55 -0.58
N THR A 335 -17.97 14.53 0.11
CA THR A 335 -16.80 15.31 -0.35
C THR A 335 -15.46 14.74 0.11
N LEU A 336 -15.42 13.65 0.87
CA LEU A 336 -14.17 13.03 1.30
C LEU A 336 -13.32 12.65 0.09
N PRO A 337 -12.06 13.13 0.04
CA PRO A 337 -11.20 12.92 -1.11
C PRO A 337 -10.57 11.53 -1.10
N TYR A 338 -10.47 10.95 -2.28
CA TYR A 338 -9.72 9.72 -2.55
C TYR A 338 -8.80 9.95 -3.74
N ARG A 339 -7.79 9.12 -3.86
CA ARG A 339 -6.96 9.04 -5.04
C ARG A 339 -7.15 7.68 -5.69
N ASP A 340 -7.40 7.68 -6.97
CA ASP A 340 -7.59 6.50 -7.78
C ASP A 340 -6.29 6.08 -8.45
N PHE A 341 -6.29 4.91 -9.03
CA PHE A 341 -5.08 4.28 -9.47
C PHE A 341 -5.32 3.41 -10.70
N ILE A 342 -4.46 3.54 -11.69
CA ILE A 342 -4.44 2.69 -12.87
C ILE A 342 -3.11 1.96 -12.92
N THR A 343 -3.15 0.65 -13.11
CA THR A 343 -1.97 -0.15 -13.44
C THR A 343 -2.05 -0.58 -14.89
N VAL A 344 -1.02 -0.27 -15.66
CA VAL A 344 -0.85 -0.79 -17.02
C VAL A 344 0.22 -1.86 -16.98
N GLY A 345 -0.16 -3.12 -17.25
CA GLY A 345 0.76 -4.23 -17.42
C GLY A 345 1.32 -4.25 -18.84
N LEU A 346 2.64 -4.33 -18.98
CA LEU A 346 3.33 -4.49 -20.26
C LEU A 346 4.26 -5.70 -20.21
N LEU A 347 4.05 -6.67 -21.08
CA LEU A 347 4.96 -7.80 -21.28
C LEU A 347 5.98 -7.40 -22.34
N VAL A 348 7.26 -7.38 -21.98
CA VAL A 348 8.34 -6.96 -22.88
C VAL A 348 9.40 -8.06 -23.02
N ARG A 349 10.08 -8.13 -24.17
CA ARG A 349 11.21 -9.07 -24.37
C ARG A 349 12.43 -8.65 -23.56
N ALA A 350 12.74 -7.38 -23.56
CA ALA A 350 13.92 -6.85 -22.91
C ALA A 350 13.70 -5.39 -22.50
N MET A 351 14.42 -4.95 -21.49
CA MET A 351 14.59 -3.54 -21.20
C MET A 351 15.84 -3.00 -21.93
N LYS A 352 15.93 -1.67 -22.04
CA LYS A 352 17.08 -1.04 -22.64
C LYS A 352 18.30 -1.18 -21.73
N ALA A 353 19.44 -1.52 -22.31
CA ALA A 353 20.71 -1.64 -21.58
C ALA A 353 21.03 -0.32 -20.86
N ASN A 354 21.25 -0.41 -19.56
CA ASN A 354 21.64 0.76 -18.75
C ASN A 354 22.88 0.39 -17.91
N PRO A 355 24.00 1.09 -18.09
CA PRO A 355 25.24 0.80 -17.34
C PRO A 355 25.08 0.84 -15.81
N GLN A 356 24.08 1.56 -15.31
CA GLN A 356 23.80 1.69 -13.88
C GLN A 356 22.84 0.59 -13.36
N SER A 357 22.22 -0.20 -14.23
CA SER A 357 21.26 -1.23 -13.81
C SER A 357 21.96 -2.43 -13.18
N ARG A 358 23.23 -2.69 -13.51
CA ARG A 358 24.01 -3.85 -13.11
C ARG A 358 23.29 -5.18 -13.39
N SER A 359 22.48 -5.20 -14.43
CA SER A 359 21.82 -6.43 -14.85
C SER A 359 22.85 -7.42 -15.41
N ALA A 360 22.82 -8.65 -14.91
CA ALA A 360 23.59 -9.76 -15.48
C ALA A 360 22.80 -10.54 -16.52
N LEU A 361 21.51 -10.21 -16.70
CA LEU A 361 20.60 -10.91 -17.62
C LEU A 361 20.69 -10.34 -19.02
N ALA A 362 20.57 -11.22 -20.02
CA ALA A 362 20.61 -10.84 -21.43
C ALA A 362 19.47 -9.88 -21.83
N ASN A 363 18.32 -9.96 -21.15
CA ASN A 363 17.18 -9.07 -21.36
C ASN A 363 17.31 -7.71 -20.63
N HIS A 364 18.45 -7.45 -20.01
CA HIS A 364 18.78 -6.20 -19.31
C HIS A 364 17.81 -5.81 -18.19
N MET A 365 17.06 -6.75 -17.62
CA MET A 365 16.14 -6.51 -16.50
C MET A 365 16.93 -6.04 -15.28
N PRO A 366 16.62 -4.85 -14.70
CA PRO A 366 17.24 -4.40 -13.47
C PRO A 366 16.74 -5.24 -12.27
N PRO A 367 17.55 -5.36 -11.20
CA PRO A 367 17.23 -6.19 -10.05
C PRO A 367 16.21 -5.56 -9.08
N ASP A 368 15.58 -4.46 -9.47
CA ASP A 368 14.63 -3.72 -8.65
C ASP A 368 13.28 -4.43 -8.59
N ASN A 369 12.64 -4.44 -7.41
CA ASN A 369 11.22 -4.83 -7.31
C ASN A 369 10.34 -3.72 -7.86
N TRP A 370 10.65 -2.45 -7.55
CA TRP A 370 10.04 -1.29 -8.18
C TRP A 370 10.98 -0.10 -8.28
N ILE A 371 10.64 0.78 -9.20
CA ILE A 371 11.40 1.99 -9.50
C ILE A 371 10.45 3.19 -9.39
N TYR A 372 10.83 4.21 -8.61
CA TYR A 372 10.11 5.48 -8.53
C TYR A 372 10.47 6.33 -9.74
N ILE A 373 9.50 6.68 -10.58
CA ILE A 373 9.72 7.49 -11.78
C ILE A 373 9.49 8.95 -11.44
N GLN A 374 10.58 9.69 -11.23
CA GLN A 374 10.54 11.11 -10.91
C GLN A 374 10.77 12.01 -12.12
N GLU A 375 10.72 11.48 -13.32
CA GLU A 375 10.76 12.24 -14.54
C GLU A 375 9.51 13.11 -14.69
N ARG A 376 9.72 14.38 -15.07
CA ARG A 376 8.64 15.39 -15.15
C ARG A 376 7.81 15.28 -16.41
N ASP A 377 8.41 14.75 -17.46
CA ASP A 377 7.89 14.66 -18.82
C ASP A 377 7.07 13.38 -19.08
N VAL A 378 6.79 12.59 -18.03
CA VAL A 378 5.91 11.41 -18.07
C VAL A 378 4.95 11.41 -16.89
N ARG A 379 3.79 10.73 -17.07
CA ARG A 379 2.76 10.59 -16.04
C ARG A 379 2.97 9.38 -15.14
N VAL A 380 3.65 8.34 -15.65
CA VAL A 380 3.95 7.14 -14.86
C VAL A 380 4.67 7.54 -13.58
N GLY A 381 4.17 7.10 -12.43
CA GLY A 381 4.73 7.41 -11.12
C GLY A 381 5.67 6.33 -10.59
N ARG A 382 5.33 5.07 -10.83
CA ARG A 382 6.15 3.92 -10.39
C ARG A 382 6.12 2.83 -11.45
N LEU A 383 7.21 2.08 -11.51
CA LEU A 383 7.35 0.89 -12.35
C LEU A 383 7.65 -0.30 -11.47
N GLN A 384 6.86 -1.34 -11.54
CA GLN A 384 7.10 -2.63 -10.89
C GLN A 384 7.70 -3.63 -11.89
N LEU A 385 8.60 -4.48 -11.39
CA LEU A 385 9.17 -5.60 -12.15
C LEU A 385 8.74 -6.89 -11.45
N PHE A 386 7.64 -7.50 -11.91
CA PHE A 386 7.02 -8.62 -11.21
C PHE A 386 7.89 -9.86 -11.14
N ASN A 387 8.77 -10.09 -12.13
CA ASN A 387 9.79 -11.15 -12.08
C ASN A 387 10.62 -11.14 -10.79
N ASN A 388 10.94 -9.94 -10.28
CA ASN A 388 11.76 -9.78 -9.07
C ASN A 388 10.97 -9.98 -7.77
N TRP A 389 9.64 -9.83 -7.81
CA TRP A 389 8.79 -10.16 -6.68
C TRP A 389 8.66 -11.67 -6.51
N SER A 390 8.35 -12.38 -7.58
CA SER A 390 8.37 -13.84 -7.63
C SER A 390 8.55 -14.31 -9.09
N PRO A 391 9.37 -15.34 -9.34
CA PRO A 391 9.45 -15.95 -10.67
C PRO A 391 8.10 -16.47 -11.17
N ALA A 392 7.22 -16.89 -10.27
CA ALA A 392 5.88 -17.41 -10.61
C ALA A 392 4.86 -16.32 -11.00
N MET A 393 5.25 -15.03 -10.95
CA MET A 393 4.42 -13.93 -11.45
C MET A 393 4.44 -13.82 -12.97
N VAL A 394 5.34 -14.49 -13.64
CA VAL A 394 5.54 -14.40 -15.09
C VAL A 394 5.43 -15.80 -15.70
N ASN A 395 4.66 -15.92 -16.77
CA ASN A 395 4.42 -17.20 -17.44
C ASN A 395 5.65 -17.68 -18.22
N ASP A 396 6.32 -16.77 -18.91
CA ASP A 396 7.54 -17.03 -19.68
C ASP A 396 8.74 -16.33 -19.00
N PRO A 397 9.68 -17.09 -18.38
CA PRO A 397 10.78 -16.52 -17.63
C PRO A 397 11.77 -15.70 -18.49
N ASP A 398 11.76 -15.85 -19.80
CA ASP A 398 12.60 -15.10 -20.73
C ASP A 398 12.04 -13.71 -21.04
N THR A 399 10.83 -13.41 -20.58
CA THR A 399 10.16 -12.12 -20.74
C THR A 399 10.16 -11.32 -19.43
N ILE A 400 9.89 -10.02 -19.52
CA ILE A 400 9.78 -9.12 -18.37
C ILE A 400 8.34 -8.63 -18.27
N TRP A 401 7.72 -8.82 -17.10
CA TRP A 401 6.39 -8.36 -16.80
C TRP A 401 6.44 -7.09 -15.97
N LEU A 402 6.07 -5.97 -16.57
CA LEU A 402 6.14 -4.62 -16.01
C LEU A 402 4.75 -4.16 -15.57
N GLY A 403 4.66 -3.51 -14.41
CA GLY A 403 3.46 -2.80 -13.94
C GLY A 403 3.72 -1.30 -13.84
N LEU A 404 3.07 -0.51 -14.69
CA LEU A 404 3.16 0.93 -14.72
C LEU A 404 2.03 1.53 -13.87
N GLU A 405 2.37 2.30 -12.86
CA GLU A 405 1.42 2.87 -11.93
C GLU A 405 1.13 4.33 -12.26
N TYR A 406 -0.13 4.62 -12.51
CA TYR A 406 -0.67 5.95 -12.79
C TYR A 406 -1.62 6.39 -11.69
N PHE A 407 -1.38 7.54 -11.11
CA PHE A 407 -2.23 8.14 -10.09
C PHE A 407 -3.17 9.16 -10.73
N CYS A 408 -4.47 8.99 -10.52
CA CYS A 408 -5.50 9.82 -11.12
C CYS A 408 -6.69 9.97 -10.19
N ASN A 409 -7.72 10.66 -10.64
CA ASN A 409 -9.04 10.64 -10.00
C ASN A 409 -10.07 10.12 -10.98
N GLU A 410 -11.10 9.47 -10.46
CA GLU A 410 -12.29 9.12 -11.22
C GLU A 410 -12.86 10.41 -11.85
N GLY A 411 -13.02 10.42 -13.18
CA GLY A 411 -13.40 11.61 -13.93
C GLY A 411 -12.27 12.41 -14.57
N ASP A 412 -11.01 12.21 -14.18
CA ASP A 412 -9.85 12.80 -14.87
C ASP A 412 -9.75 12.32 -16.33
N ALA A 413 -9.15 13.14 -17.20
CA ALA A 413 -8.90 12.74 -18.59
C ALA A 413 -8.10 11.41 -18.68
N LEU A 414 -7.17 11.17 -17.75
CA LEU A 414 -6.41 9.93 -17.70
C LEU A 414 -7.30 8.71 -17.36
N TRP A 415 -8.22 8.87 -16.42
CA TRP A 415 -9.18 7.82 -16.06
C TRP A 415 -10.14 7.47 -17.20
N GLN A 416 -10.51 8.47 -18.00
CA GLN A 416 -11.43 8.31 -19.14
C GLN A 416 -10.75 7.74 -20.39
N HIS A 417 -9.43 7.64 -20.44
CA HIS A 417 -8.74 7.00 -21.56
C HIS A 417 -9.23 5.55 -21.74
N SER A 418 -9.37 5.13 -23.00
CA SER A 418 -9.59 3.71 -23.30
C SER A 418 -8.38 2.88 -22.90
N ASP A 419 -8.57 1.56 -22.76
CA ASP A 419 -7.46 0.64 -22.46
C ASP A 419 -6.35 0.74 -23.50
N GLU A 420 -6.68 0.84 -24.77
CA GLU A 420 -5.71 0.97 -25.86
C GLU A 420 -4.93 2.29 -25.80
N GLN A 421 -5.58 3.38 -25.38
CA GLN A 421 -4.89 4.65 -25.16
C GLN A 421 -3.93 4.56 -23.97
N LEU A 422 -4.31 3.89 -22.87
CA LEU A 422 -3.45 3.70 -21.70
C LEU A 422 -2.27 2.76 -22.01
N LYS A 423 -2.48 1.68 -22.75
CA LYS A 423 -1.41 0.79 -23.21
C LYS A 423 -0.41 1.52 -24.09
N THR A 424 -0.91 2.32 -25.05
CA THR A 424 -0.09 3.16 -25.91
C THR A 424 0.69 4.21 -25.11
N LEU A 425 0.03 4.88 -24.14
CA LEU A 425 0.68 5.83 -23.24
C LEU A 425 1.84 5.16 -22.49
N GLY A 426 1.59 4.00 -21.86
CA GLY A 426 2.60 3.27 -21.10
C GLY A 426 3.82 2.92 -21.92
N ARG A 427 3.63 2.36 -23.11
CA ARG A 427 4.71 2.06 -24.05
C ARG A 427 5.49 3.31 -24.46
N THR A 428 4.78 4.36 -24.85
CA THR A 428 5.40 5.61 -25.31
C THR A 428 6.22 6.28 -24.21
N GLU A 429 5.70 6.33 -22.97
CA GLU A 429 6.41 6.92 -21.84
C GLU A 429 7.66 6.14 -21.46
N LEU A 430 7.61 4.80 -21.41
CA LEU A 430 8.80 4.00 -21.11
C LEU A 430 9.87 4.12 -22.21
N ALA A 431 9.48 4.17 -23.48
CA ALA A 431 10.40 4.41 -24.58
C ALA A 431 11.00 5.81 -24.51
N HIS A 432 10.17 6.84 -24.23
CA HIS A 432 10.60 8.23 -24.10
C HIS A 432 11.64 8.42 -22.99
N ILE A 433 11.45 7.76 -21.84
CA ILE A 433 12.43 7.84 -20.74
C ILE A 433 13.60 6.86 -20.91
N GLY A 434 13.64 6.10 -21.98
CA GLY A 434 14.78 5.24 -22.35
C GLY A 434 14.85 3.93 -21.53
N LEU A 435 13.73 3.41 -21.06
CA LEU A 435 13.67 2.13 -20.34
C LEU A 435 13.36 0.93 -21.25
N ILE A 436 12.67 1.16 -22.38
CA ILE A 436 12.44 0.16 -23.44
C ILE A 436 12.80 0.76 -24.80
N GLU A 437 12.93 -0.08 -25.82
CA GLU A 437 13.09 0.41 -27.18
C GLU A 437 11.76 0.99 -27.72
N PRO A 438 11.81 1.99 -28.63
CA PRO A 438 10.61 2.63 -29.15
C PRO A 438 9.81 1.76 -30.13
N ASP A 439 10.37 0.60 -30.50
CA ASP A 439 9.77 -0.31 -31.44
C ASP A 439 8.40 -0.84 -30.95
N ALA A 440 7.47 -0.96 -31.87
CA ALA A 440 6.15 -1.51 -31.57
C ALA A 440 6.22 -2.96 -31.06
N ASP A 441 7.16 -3.73 -31.58
CA ASP A 441 7.38 -5.14 -31.26
C ASP A 441 8.12 -5.35 -29.91
N ALA A 442 8.56 -4.27 -29.27
CA ALA A 442 9.16 -4.35 -27.94
C ALA A 442 8.15 -4.82 -26.88
N VAL A 443 6.86 -4.56 -27.06
CA VAL A 443 5.76 -4.98 -26.17
C VAL A 443 4.99 -6.13 -26.81
N LEU A 444 5.02 -7.29 -26.15
CA LEU A 444 4.39 -8.52 -26.61
C LEU A 444 2.90 -8.60 -26.28
N ASP A 445 2.52 -8.11 -25.10
CA ASP A 445 1.14 -8.11 -24.61
C ASP A 445 0.95 -7.03 -23.54
N SER A 446 -0.30 -6.68 -23.26
CA SER A 446 -0.60 -5.61 -22.30
C SER A 446 -2.02 -5.72 -21.72
N VAL A 447 -2.18 -5.24 -20.48
CA VAL A 447 -3.46 -5.20 -19.76
C VAL A 447 -3.60 -3.89 -18.98
N VAL A 448 -4.84 -3.47 -18.76
CA VAL A 448 -5.15 -2.29 -17.93
C VAL A 448 -6.05 -2.70 -16.77
N ILE A 449 -5.70 -2.25 -15.57
CA ILE A 449 -6.47 -2.47 -14.34
C ILE A 449 -6.73 -1.12 -13.70
N ARG A 450 -8.00 -0.82 -13.45
CA ARG A 450 -8.44 0.39 -12.73
C ARG A 450 -8.84 0.03 -11.31
N MET A 451 -8.37 0.82 -10.34
CA MET A 451 -8.73 0.69 -8.95
C MET A 451 -9.25 2.03 -8.42
N PRO A 452 -10.56 2.19 -8.28
CA PRO A 452 -11.15 3.37 -7.68
C PRO A 452 -10.89 3.40 -6.17
N LYS A 453 -10.80 4.61 -5.60
CA LYS A 453 -10.67 4.87 -4.16
C LYS A 453 -9.51 4.09 -3.50
N ALA A 454 -8.38 3.97 -4.23
CA ALA A 454 -7.21 3.21 -3.76
C ALA A 454 -6.56 3.83 -2.52
N TYR A 455 -6.55 5.17 -2.44
CA TYR A 455 -5.90 5.91 -1.35
C TYR A 455 -6.84 6.96 -0.76
N PRO A 456 -7.25 6.84 0.52
CA PRO A 456 -7.84 7.95 1.26
C PRO A 456 -6.86 9.13 1.30
N ALA A 457 -7.34 10.33 1.02
CA ALA A 457 -6.50 11.52 0.97
C ALA A 457 -6.77 12.45 2.16
N TYR A 458 -5.73 13.18 2.61
CA TYR A 458 -5.72 13.96 3.85
C TYR A 458 -5.73 15.46 3.58
N PHE A 459 -6.61 15.91 2.70
CA PHE A 459 -6.81 17.33 2.40
C PHE A 459 -8.30 17.63 2.22
N GLY A 460 -8.65 18.91 2.08
CA GLY A 460 -10.03 19.33 1.89
C GLY A 460 -10.92 18.96 3.09
N SER A 461 -12.03 18.27 2.84
CA SER A 461 -13.01 17.89 3.86
C SER A 461 -12.49 16.91 4.91
N TYR A 462 -11.34 16.28 4.68
CA TYR A 462 -10.71 15.42 5.69
C TYR A 462 -10.43 16.16 7.01
N ALA A 463 -10.15 17.45 6.98
CA ALA A 463 -9.96 18.26 8.19
C ALA A 463 -11.15 18.21 9.16
N ARG A 464 -12.33 17.83 8.66
CA ARG A 464 -13.56 17.66 9.44
C ARG A 464 -13.99 16.20 9.58
N PHE A 465 -13.08 15.25 9.40
CA PHE A 465 -13.40 13.83 9.46
C PHE A 465 -13.96 13.39 10.82
N ASP A 466 -13.50 14.03 11.90
CA ASP A 466 -13.99 13.75 13.25
C ASP A 466 -15.49 14.08 13.41
N ASP A 467 -16.04 15.04 12.66
CA ASP A 467 -17.49 15.34 12.65
C ASP A 467 -18.29 14.13 12.13
N ILE A 468 -17.76 13.43 11.12
CA ILE A 468 -18.38 12.20 10.58
C ILE A 468 -18.27 11.08 11.61
N ARG A 469 -17.09 10.91 12.19
CA ARG A 469 -16.80 9.86 13.16
C ARG A 469 -17.70 9.94 14.38
N GLN A 470 -17.93 11.14 14.92
CA GLN A 470 -18.80 11.38 16.08
C GLN A 470 -20.24 10.87 15.86
N HIS A 471 -20.69 10.74 14.61
CA HIS A 471 -22.01 10.19 14.29
C HIS A 471 -21.98 8.69 13.99
N LEU A 472 -20.82 8.13 13.58
CA LEU A 472 -20.68 6.70 13.30
C LEU A 472 -20.32 5.88 14.54
N ASP A 473 -19.47 6.41 15.43
CA ASP A 473 -19.02 5.70 16.64
C ASP A 473 -20.17 5.30 17.60
N PRO A 474 -21.26 6.11 17.78
CA PRO A 474 -22.39 5.75 18.63
C PRO A 474 -23.24 4.57 18.11
N ILE A 475 -23.11 4.19 16.82
CA ILE A 475 -23.80 2.99 16.29
C ILE A 475 -23.16 1.76 16.91
N GLY A 476 -23.78 1.21 17.95
CA GLY A 476 -23.16 0.26 18.89
C GLY A 476 -22.62 -1.02 18.24
N ASN A 477 -23.26 -1.52 17.20
CA ASN A 477 -22.87 -2.75 16.49
C ASN A 477 -22.15 -2.51 15.15
N LEU A 478 -21.73 -1.28 14.82
CA LEU A 478 -20.94 -0.95 13.63
C LEU A 478 -19.47 -0.79 13.99
N PHE A 479 -18.60 -1.50 13.30
CA PHE A 479 -17.14 -1.43 13.45
C PHE A 479 -16.51 -1.03 12.12
N LEU A 480 -15.82 0.12 12.10
CA LEU A 480 -15.07 0.59 10.93
C LEU A 480 -13.68 -0.04 10.95
N ILE A 481 -13.31 -0.73 9.88
CA ILE A 481 -12.05 -1.46 9.79
C ILE A 481 -11.33 -1.20 8.47
N GLY A 482 -10.02 -1.35 8.48
CA GLY A 482 -9.21 -1.26 7.28
C GLY A 482 -9.03 0.16 6.74
N ARG A 483 -8.37 0.25 5.58
CA ARG A 483 -7.94 1.52 4.97
C ARG A 483 -9.12 2.44 4.65
N ASN A 484 -10.04 1.96 3.85
CA ASN A 484 -11.15 2.78 3.34
C ASN A 484 -12.28 2.92 4.37
N GLY A 485 -12.54 1.87 5.18
CA GLY A 485 -13.56 1.92 6.24
C GLY A 485 -13.23 2.91 7.35
N MET A 486 -11.96 3.22 7.56
CA MET A 486 -11.51 4.23 8.53
C MET A 486 -11.05 5.54 7.87
N HIS A 487 -11.09 5.64 6.55
CA HIS A 487 -10.50 6.74 5.79
C HIS A 487 -9.07 7.05 6.22
N ARG A 488 -8.26 6.00 6.48
CA ARG A 488 -6.86 6.10 6.91
C ARG A 488 -5.96 5.36 5.97
N TYR A 489 -4.87 6.01 5.54
CA TYR A 489 -3.85 5.34 4.77
C TYR A 489 -3.09 4.38 5.69
N ASN A 490 -3.39 3.13 5.59
CA ASN A 490 -2.72 2.05 6.30
C ASN A 490 -2.27 0.94 5.34
N ASN A 491 -1.35 0.11 5.80
CA ASN A 491 -0.94 -1.08 5.08
C ASN A 491 -1.84 -2.27 5.48
N GLN A 492 -1.65 -3.41 4.84
CA GLN A 492 -2.49 -4.59 5.09
C GLN A 492 -2.42 -5.08 6.55
N ASP A 493 -1.26 -5.02 7.19
CA ASP A 493 -1.07 -5.40 8.60
C ASP A 493 -1.88 -4.52 9.56
N HIS A 494 -1.91 -3.21 9.34
CA HIS A 494 -2.77 -2.30 10.11
C HIS A 494 -4.26 -2.58 9.85
N SER A 495 -4.62 -2.89 8.60
CA SER A 495 -5.99 -3.31 8.26
C SER A 495 -6.38 -4.58 9.01
N MET A 496 -5.48 -5.54 9.14
CA MET A 496 -5.66 -6.77 9.92
C MET A 496 -5.77 -6.50 11.42
N LEU A 497 -4.94 -5.60 11.96
CA LEU A 497 -4.98 -5.24 13.38
C LEU A 497 -6.30 -4.55 13.75
N THR A 498 -6.83 -3.66 12.91
CA THR A 498 -8.16 -3.08 13.15
C THR A 498 -9.27 -4.13 13.13
N ALA A 499 -9.16 -5.10 12.23
CA ALA A 499 -10.11 -6.21 12.12
C ALA A 499 -10.05 -7.16 13.33
N LYS A 500 -8.84 -7.48 13.79
CA LYS A 500 -8.61 -8.28 15.03
C LYS A 500 -9.27 -7.61 16.22
N LEU A 501 -8.99 -6.32 16.45
CA LEU A 501 -9.59 -5.57 17.54
C LEU A 501 -11.11 -5.51 17.43
N ALA A 502 -11.67 -5.31 16.24
CA ALA A 502 -13.11 -5.33 16.03
C ALA A 502 -13.71 -6.70 16.40
N ALA A 503 -13.09 -7.80 15.99
CA ALA A 503 -13.53 -9.15 16.37
C ALA A 503 -13.46 -9.38 17.89
N GLU A 504 -12.37 -8.95 18.55
CA GLU A 504 -12.23 -9.04 20.01
C GLU A 504 -13.29 -8.23 20.75
N HIS A 505 -13.63 -7.02 20.29
CA HIS A 505 -14.69 -6.19 20.86
C HIS A 505 -16.08 -6.83 20.68
N ILE A 506 -16.36 -7.40 19.51
CA ILE A 506 -17.60 -8.11 19.24
C ILE A 506 -17.74 -9.33 20.16
N ILE A 507 -16.67 -10.10 20.34
CA ILE A 507 -16.66 -11.32 21.17
C ILE A 507 -16.81 -10.96 22.65
N SER A 508 -16.09 -9.97 23.14
CA SER A 508 -16.13 -9.55 24.54
C SER A 508 -17.32 -8.67 24.89
N GLY A 509 -18.04 -8.15 23.89
CA GLY A 509 -19.12 -7.17 24.10
C GLY A 509 -18.62 -5.79 24.55
N ASN A 510 -17.35 -5.45 24.31
CA ASN A 510 -16.78 -4.15 24.67
C ASN A 510 -17.28 -3.04 23.73
N PRO A 511 -17.99 -2.02 24.23
CA PRO A 511 -18.51 -0.93 23.40
C PRO A 511 -17.46 0.14 23.00
N ASP A 512 -16.32 0.17 23.69
CA ASP A 512 -15.27 1.18 23.44
C ASP A 512 -14.48 0.85 22.16
N LYS A 513 -14.65 1.67 21.15
CA LYS A 513 -13.98 1.54 19.85
C LYS A 513 -12.68 2.35 19.72
N SER A 514 -12.24 3.02 20.79
CA SER A 514 -11.07 3.91 20.76
C SER A 514 -9.79 3.20 20.35
N ALA A 515 -9.63 1.94 20.78
CA ALA A 515 -8.50 1.09 20.42
C ALA A 515 -8.36 0.86 18.90
N LEU A 516 -9.48 0.78 18.16
CA LEU A 516 -9.43 0.63 16.70
C LEU A 516 -8.81 1.88 16.04
N TRP A 517 -9.13 3.05 16.58
CA TRP A 517 -8.62 4.32 16.07
C TRP A 517 -7.17 4.61 16.46
N SER A 518 -6.64 3.94 17.49
CA SER A 518 -5.23 4.06 17.89
C SER A 518 -4.28 3.24 17.00
N VAL A 519 -4.78 2.26 16.27
CA VAL A 519 -3.97 1.54 15.28
C VAL A 519 -3.41 2.53 14.25
N ASN A 520 -2.12 2.56 14.01
CA ASN A 520 -1.39 3.52 13.16
C ASN A 520 -0.98 4.85 13.83
N VAL A 521 -1.39 5.13 15.07
CA VAL A 521 -1.01 6.40 15.72
C VAL A 521 0.36 6.28 16.36
N ASP A 522 0.65 5.14 16.99
CA ASP A 522 1.90 4.90 17.73
C ASP A 522 2.97 4.17 16.92
N ASP A 523 2.56 3.43 15.89
CA ASP A 523 3.49 2.73 15.01
C ASP A 523 3.86 3.60 13.81
N GLU A 524 4.89 4.39 13.99
CA GLU A 524 5.59 5.04 12.91
C GLU A 524 6.14 3.98 11.95
N TYR A 525 5.46 3.81 10.83
CA TYR A 525 5.94 2.98 9.75
C TYR A 525 7.10 3.71 9.07
N HIS A 526 8.26 3.64 9.73
CA HIS A 526 9.48 4.10 9.11
C HIS A 526 9.99 3.00 8.19
N GLU A 527 10.14 3.33 6.94
CA GLU A 527 10.97 2.55 6.04
C GLU A 527 12.45 2.62 6.44
N GLU A 528 12.79 3.28 7.54
CA GLU A 528 14.15 3.51 8.03
C GLU A 528 14.38 2.97 9.43
N LYS A 529 15.60 2.46 9.69
CA LYS A 529 16.04 2.13 11.04
C LYS A 529 16.20 3.41 11.85
N SER A 530 15.52 3.53 12.99
CA SER A 530 15.93 4.50 14.02
C SER A 530 17.29 4.12 14.57
N SER A 531 18.18 5.08 14.59
CA SER A 531 19.54 4.98 15.14
C SER A 531 19.54 4.65 16.64
#